data_7ab34592dc6bdd300a5acf83abdd63f0
#
_entry.id   7ab34592dc6bdd300a5acf83abdd63f0
#
_cell.length_a   1.000
_cell.length_b   1.000
_cell.length_c   1.000
_cell.angle_alpha   90.00
_cell.angle_beta   90.00
_cell.angle_gamma   90.00
#
_symmetry.space_group_name_H-M   'P 1'
#
loop_
_entity.id
_entity.type
_entity.pdbx_description
1 polymer ?
#
loop_
_entity_poly.entity_id
_entity_poly.type
_entity_poly.pdbx_seq_one_letter_code
_entity_poly.pdbx_strand_id
1 'polypeptide(L)'
;LTRADVSSALVIGGGVLLFLSSVHTRQAVVAFDAPFARVAGTRTTALNALSFLALTAITVIGVKVVGVVLMVAVVISPAAAARPWVHRLLPFIALAGFLGALTAAVGCYLSIAFGPLPTGPIIVLVQAAAVTLSLVTRKLRP
;
A
#
# COMPACT_ATOMS: atom_id res chain seq x y z
N LEU A 1 11.17 5.77 18.98
CA LEU A 1 11.71 5.31 17.68
C LEU A 1 13.22 5.58 17.70
N THR A 2 13.99 4.52 17.73
CA THR A 2 15.45 4.61 17.71
C THR A 2 15.90 4.86 16.26
N ARG A 3 17.06 5.52 16.07
CA ARG A 3 17.61 5.74 14.71
C ARG A 3 17.80 4.42 13.95
N ALA A 4 18.08 3.33 14.66
CA ALA A 4 18.18 1.98 14.11
C ALA A 4 16.84 1.47 13.55
N ASP A 5 15.72 1.78 14.19
CA ASP A 5 14.39 1.37 13.73
C ASP A 5 13.99 2.07 12.43
N VAL A 6 14.34 3.36 12.31
CA VAL A 6 14.10 4.16 11.09
C VAL A 6 14.96 3.65 9.94
N SER A 7 16.23 3.35 10.19
CA SER A 7 17.14 2.84 9.15
C SER A 7 16.71 1.46 8.66
N SER A 8 16.33 0.55 9.56
CA SER A 8 15.83 -0.78 9.19
C SER A 8 14.51 -0.69 8.41
N ALA A 9 13.59 0.18 8.80
CA ALA A 9 12.35 0.41 8.06
C ALA A 9 12.61 0.97 6.65
N LEU A 10 13.55 1.90 6.48
CA LEU A 10 13.94 2.45 5.19
C LEU A 10 14.62 1.40 4.29
N VAL A 11 15.50 0.58 4.85
CA VAL A 11 16.19 -0.49 4.09
C VAL A 11 15.18 -1.55 3.65
N ILE A 12 14.31 -2.00 4.55
CA ILE A 12 13.29 -3.01 4.23
C ILE A 12 12.28 -2.43 3.24
N GLY A 13 11.77 -1.22 3.49
CA GLY A 13 10.82 -0.55 2.59
C GLY A 13 11.40 -0.27 1.21
N GLY A 14 12.64 0.21 1.13
CA GLY A 14 13.36 0.40 -0.12
C GLY A 14 13.62 -0.89 -0.87
N GLY A 15 14.03 -1.95 -0.17
CA GLY A 15 14.22 -3.28 -0.75
C GLY A 15 12.92 -3.86 -1.33
N VAL A 16 11.82 -3.72 -0.62
CA VAL A 16 10.50 -4.15 -1.09
C VAL A 16 10.04 -3.35 -2.33
N LEU A 17 10.24 -2.04 -2.33
CA LEU A 17 9.91 -1.20 -3.50
C LEU A 17 10.74 -1.57 -4.72
N LEU A 18 12.04 -1.81 -4.57
CA LEU A 18 12.92 -2.27 -5.65
C LEU A 18 12.51 -3.66 -6.15
N PHE A 19 12.17 -4.57 -5.26
CA PHE A 19 11.69 -5.89 -5.62
C PHE A 19 10.37 -5.81 -6.41
N LEU A 20 9.39 -5.05 -5.91
CA LEU A 20 8.11 -4.85 -6.57
C LEU A 20 8.27 -4.17 -7.94
N SER A 21 9.14 -3.18 -8.07
CA SER A 21 9.40 -2.51 -9.34
C SER A 21 10.05 -3.43 -10.38
N SER A 22 10.87 -4.38 -9.93
CA SER A 22 11.52 -5.35 -10.82
C SER A 22 10.58 -6.46 -11.31
N VAL A 23 9.58 -6.82 -10.51
CA VAL A 23 8.70 -7.97 -10.78
C VAL A 23 7.29 -7.54 -11.22
N HIS A 24 6.95 -6.24 -11.14
CA HIS A 24 5.60 -5.73 -11.35
C HIS A 24 5.01 -6.11 -12.73
N THR A 25 5.81 -6.08 -13.80
CA THR A 25 5.32 -6.42 -15.15
C THR A 25 4.93 -7.90 -15.26
N ARG A 26 5.72 -8.79 -14.68
CA ARG A 26 5.43 -10.23 -14.67
C ARG A 26 4.25 -10.57 -13.76
N GLN A 27 4.16 -9.92 -12.61
CA GLN A 27 3.02 -10.07 -11.70
C GLN A 27 1.72 -9.54 -12.31
N ALA A 28 1.76 -8.43 -13.06
CA ALA A 28 0.61 -7.91 -13.78
C ALA A 28 0.07 -8.93 -14.79
N VAL A 29 0.93 -9.52 -15.60
CA VAL A 29 0.52 -10.54 -16.57
C VAL A 29 -0.11 -11.75 -15.87
N VAL A 30 0.49 -12.24 -14.78
CA VAL A 30 -0.04 -13.36 -14.02
C VAL A 30 -1.37 -13.05 -13.35
N ALA A 31 -1.55 -11.81 -12.89
CA ALA A 31 -2.79 -11.38 -12.22
C ALA A 31 -3.98 -11.20 -13.17
N PHE A 32 -3.72 -10.77 -14.43
CA PHE A 32 -4.78 -10.53 -15.42
C PHE A 32 -5.05 -11.74 -16.31
N ASP A 33 -4.03 -12.50 -16.66
CA ASP A 33 -4.15 -13.67 -17.53
C ASP A 33 -3.16 -14.79 -17.15
N ALA A 34 -3.51 -15.55 -16.13
CA ALA A 34 -2.70 -16.69 -15.67
C ALA A 34 -2.54 -17.81 -16.71
N PRO A 35 -3.55 -18.15 -17.56
CA PRO A 35 -3.37 -19.08 -18.66
C PRO A 35 -2.33 -18.63 -19.66
N PHE A 36 -2.39 -17.38 -20.11
CA PHE A 36 -1.43 -16.80 -21.06
C PHE A 36 -0.01 -16.77 -20.48
N ALA A 37 0.14 -16.40 -19.22
CA ALA A 37 1.43 -16.38 -18.54
C ALA A 37 2.09 -17.75 -18.49
N ARG A 38 1.34 -18.84 -18.35
CA ARG A 38 1.85 -20.23 -18.40
C ARG A 38 2.36 -20.61 -19.79
N VAL A 39 1.60 -20.27 -20.84
CA VAL A 39 2.00 -20.53 -22.23
C VAL A 39 3.25 -19.72 -22.62
N ALA A 40 3.38 -18.51 -22.09
CA ALA A 40 4.56 -17.65 -22.26
C ALA A 40 5.79 -18.11 -21.47
N GLY A 41 5.77 -19.31 -20.87
CA GLY A 41 6.92 -19.90 -20.15
C GLY A 41 7.21 -19.29 -18.78
N THR A 42 6.31 -18.46 -18.25
CA THR A 42 6.47 -17.86 -16.94
C THR A 42 6.12 -18.88 -15.84
N ARG A 43 7.01 -19.07 -14.87
CA ARG A 43 6.75 -19.94 -13.70
C ARG A 43 5.73 -19.26 -12.75
N THR A 44 4.47 -19.24 -13.15
CA THR A 44 3.36 -18.57 -12.46
C THR A 44 3.23 -19.01 -11.00
N THR A 45 3.44 -20.31 -10.73
CA THR A 45 3.36 -20.87 -9.37
C THR A 45 4.45 -20.29 -8.46
N ALA A 46 5.69 -20.18 -8.95
CA ALA A 46 6.80 -19.63 -8.17
C ALA A 46 6.62 -18.12 -7.92
N LEU A 47 6.14 -17.36 -8.92
CA LEU A 47 5.84 -15.94 -8.78
C LEU A 47 4.71 -15.69 -7.79
N ASN A 48 3.64 -16.48 -7.86
CA ASN A 48 2.54 -16.39 -6.91
C ASN A 48 3.00 -16.73 -5.49
N ALA A 49 3.74 -17.83 -5.31
CA ALA A 49 4.26 -18.22 -4.01
C ALA A 49 5.17 -17.13 -3.41
N LEU A 50 6.05 -16.55 -4.22
CA LEU A 50 6.95 -15.48 -3.79
C LEU A 50 6.17 -14.20 -3.42
N SER A 51 5.13 -13.86 -4.19
CA SER A 51 4.26 -12.71 -3.90
C SER A 51 3.47 -12.91 -2.61
N PHE A 52 2.94 -14.10 -2.37
CA PHE A 52 2.26 -14.45 -1.12
C PHE A 52 3.20 -14.42 0.08
N LEU A 53 4.40 -14.96 -0.04
CA LEU A 53 5.41 -14.91 1.01
C LEU A 53 5.80 -13.47 1.34
N ALA A 54 6.04 -12.63 0.33
CA ALA A 54 6.37 -11.22 0.53
C ALA A 54 5.21 -10.47 1.22
N LEU A 55 3.98 -10.66 0.75
CA LEU A 55 2.79 -10.04 1.35
C LEU A 55 2.60 -10.48 2.80
N THR A 56 2.75 -11.77 3.09
CA THR A 56 2.64 -12.32 4.45
C THR A 56 3.73 -11.74 5.36
N ALA A 57 4.97 -11.71 4.90
CA ALA A 57 6.08 -11.16 5.68
C ALA A 57 5.86 -9.68 6.01
N ILE A 58 5.47 -8.86 5.02
CA ILE A 58 5.18 -7.44 5.23
C ILE A 58 4.01 -7.26 6.20
N THR A 59 2.95 -8.07 6.06
CA THR A 59 1.77 -7.98 6.92
C THR A 59 2.12 -8.36 8.37
N VAL A 60 2.86 -9.43 8.59
CA VAL A 60 3.26 -9.88 9.94
C VAL A 60 4.15 -8.84 10.62
N ILE A 61 5.13 -8.30 9.90
CA ILE A 61 6.02 -7.26 10.44
C ILE A 61 5.21 -5.97 10.69
N GLY A 62 4.36 -5.57 9.76
CA GLY A 62 3.52 -4.39 9.87
C GLY A 62 2.57 -4.46 11.05
N VAL A 63 1.91 -5.60 11.26
CA VAL A 63 1.02 -5.81 12.42
C VAL A 63 1.77 -5.69 13.75
N LYS A 64 3.00 -6.21 13.83
CA LYS A 64 3.83 -6.08 15.05
C LYS A 64 4.21 -4.64 15.35
N VAL A 65 4.51 -3.85 14.33
CA VAL A 65 5.02 -2.47 14.50
C VAL A 65 3.89 -1.47 14.68
N VAL A 66 2.80 -1.63 13.96
CA VAL A 66 1.77 -0.59 13.79
C VAL A 66 0.41 -1.00 14.34
N GLY A 67 0.20 -2.30 14.54
CA GLY A 67 -1.06 -2.87 14.99
C GLY A 67 -1.98 -3.26 13.83
N VAL A 68 -2.91 -4.18 14.12
CA VAL A 68 -3.78 -4.81 13.12
C VAL A 68 -4.67 -3.79 12.40
N VAL A 69 -5.32 -2.90 13.16
CA VAL A 69 -6.31 -1.95 12.62
C VAL A 69 -5.66 -0.99 11.63
N LEU A 70 -4.51 -0.44 11.99
CA LEU A 70 -3.79 0.49 11.12
C LEU A 70 -3.21 -0.24 9.91
N MET A 71 -2.73 -1.47 10.06
CA MET A 71 -2.18 -2.25 8.94
C MET A 71 -3.25 -2.53 7.87
N VAL A 72 -4.45 -2.95 8.29
CA VAL A 72 -5.59 -3.17 7.37
C VAL A 72 -5.97 -1.86 6.66
N ALA A 73 -6.06 -0.76 7.39
CA ALA A 73 -6.39 0.54 6.81
C ALA A 73 -5.34 0.99 5.78
N VAL A 74 -4.05 0.88 6.09
CA VAL A 74 -2.95 1.29 5.20
C VAL A 74 -2.90 0.46 3.91
N VAL A 75 -3.29 -0.81 3.96
CA VAL A 75 -3.31 -1.67 2.76
C VAL A 75 -4.52 -1.36 1.86
N ILE A 76 -5.70 -1.16 2.45
CA ILE A 76 -6.95 -1.05 1.68
C ILE A 76 -7.25 0.40 1.26
N SER A 77 -7.11 1.37 2.16
CA SER A 77 -7.58 2.73 1.94
C SER A 77 -6.91 3.46 0.78
N PRO A 78 -5.58 3.43 0.61
CA PRO A 78 -4.94 4.11 -0.51
C PRO A 78 -5.34 3.54 -1.87
N ALA A 79 -5.49 2.22 -1.94
CA ALA A 79 -5.94 1.55 -3.17
C ALA A 79 -7.40 1.92 -3.50
N ALA A 80 -8.28 1.94 -2.49
CA ALA A 80 -9.67 2.35 -2.65
C ALA A 80 -9.78 3.82 -3.09
N ALA A 81 -8.95 4.71 -2.53
CA ALA A 81 -8.92 6.13 -2.91
C ALA A 81 -8.38 6.38 -4.33
N ALA A 82 -7.42 5.59 -4.79
CA ALA A 82 -6.80 5.74 -6.11
C ALA A 82 -7.66 5.16 -7.25
N ARG A 83 -8.43 4.10 -6.98
CA ARG A 83 -9.19 3.35 -7.98
C ARG A 83 -10.14 4.20 -8.85
N PRO A 84 -10.84 5.21 -8.34
CA PRO A 84 -11.73 6.03 -9.16
C PRO A 84 -11.02 6.88 -10.22
N TRP A 85 -9.74 7.17 -10.05
CA TRP A 85 -9.01 8.16 -10.84
C TRP A 85 -8.19 7.56 -11.96
N VAL A 86 -7.82 6.28 -11.85
CA VAL A 86 -6.86 5.67 -12.77
C VAL A 86 -7.28 4.26 -13.17
N HIS A 87 -7.21 4.00 -14.50
CA HIS A 87 -7.59 2.72 -15.11
C HIS A 87 -6.38 1.88 -15.51
N ARG A 88 -5.16 2.46 -15.49
CA ARG A 88 -3.92 1.74 -15.82
C ARG A 88 -3.19 1.32 -14.55
N LEU A 89 -2.58 0.13 -14.54
CA LEU A 89 -1.98 -0.48 -13.36
C LEU A 89 -0.81 0.35 -12.78
N LEU A 90 0.12 0.79 -13.62
CA LEU A 90 1.30 1.53 -13.20
C LEU A 90 0.97 2.86 -12.49
N PRO A 91 0.19 3.78 -13.12
CA PRO A 91 -0.21 5.01 -12.45
C PRO A 91 -1.14 4.78 -11.26
N PHE A 92 -1.90 3.66 -11.25
CA PHE A 92 -2.69 3.26 -10.09
C PHE A 92 -1.81 2.95 -8.86
N ILE A 93 -0.76 2.15 -9.04
CA ILE A 93 0.19 1.82 -7.97
C ILE A 93 0.90 3.08 -7.46
N ALA A 94 1.36 3.94 -8.38
CA ALA A 94 2.03 5.19 -8.02
C ALA A 94 1.10 6.13 -7.25
N LEU A 95 -0.15 6.30 -7.70
CA LEU A 95 -1.14 7.15 -7.04
C LEU A 95 -1.55 6.59 -5.68
N ALA A 96 -1.78 5.29 -5.57
CA ALA A 96 -2.10 4.64 -4.30
C ALA A 96 -0.95 4.79 -3.30
N GLY A 97 0.29 4.57 -3.72
CA GLY A 97 1.47 4.77 -2.89
C GLY A 97 1.64 6.21 -2.44
N PHE A 98 1.43 7.17 -3.33
CA PHE A 98 1.49 8.59 -3.01
C PHE A 98 0.40 9.01 -2.01
N LEU A 99 -0.86 8.60 -2.24
CA LEU A 99 -1.97 8.88 -1.33
C LEU A 99 -1.74 8.23 0.05
N GLY A 100 -1.23 7.00 0.08
CA GLY A 100 -0.90 6.31 1.32
C GLY A 100 0.18 7.04 2.13
N ALA A 101 1.26 7.45 1.48
CA ALA A 101 2.33 8.21 2.12
C ALA A 101 1.86 9.58 2.62
N LEU A 102 1.07 10.29 1.82
CA LEU A 102 0.54 11.61 2.15
C LEU A 102 -0.43 11.54 3.34
N THR A 103 -1.37 10.60 3.32
CA THR A 103 -2.34 10.44 4.42
C THR A 103 -1.67 9.98 5.71
N ALA A 104 -0.64 9.12 5.63
CA ALA A 104 0.16 8.72 6.78
C ALA A 104 0.94 9.91 7.37
N ALA A 105 1.58 10.73 6.52
CA ALA A 105 2.31 11.91 6.95
C ALA A 105 1.38 12.94 7.62
N VAL A 106 0.21 13.21 7.03
CA VAL A 106 -0.81 14.09 7.61
C VAL A 106 -1.31 13.55 8.94
N GLY A 107 -1.61 12.25 9.02
CA GLY A 107 -2.06 11.60 10.26
C GLY A 107 -1.02 11.67 11.37
N CYS A 108 0.25 11.44 11.06
CA CYS A 108 1.35 11.62 12.00
C CYS A 108 1.48 13.07 12.47
N TYR A 109 1.40 14.03 11.56
CA TYR A 109 1.47 15.46 11.89
C TYR A 109 0.33 15.89 12.82
N LEU A 110 -0.91 15.47 12.50
CA LEU A 110 -2.07 15.76 13.36
C LEU A 110 -1.90 15.14 14.76
N SER A 111 -1.41 13.91 14.84
CA SER A 111 -1.16 13.25 16.13
C SER A 111 -0.19 14.01 17.02
N ILE A 112 0.83 14.65 16.42
CA ILE A 112 1.81 15.44 17.16
C ILE A 112 1.22 16.81 17.54
N ALA A 113 0.47 17.43 16.62
CA ALA A 113 -0.06 18.79 16.80
C ALA A 113 -1.19 18.87 17.86
N PHE A 114 -2.01 17.84 17.99
CA PHE A 114 -3.15 17.81 18.91
C PHE A 114 -2.86 17.18 20.28
N GLY A 115 -1.60 16.87 20.58
CA GLY A 115 -1.17 16.33 21.88
C GLY A 115 -0.94 14.82 21.86
N PRO A 116 -0.83 14.14 23.00
CA PRO A 116 -0.46 12.72 23.09
C PRO A 116 -1.64 11.81 22.69
N LEU A 117 -2.11 11.95 21.46
CA LEU A 117 -3.17 11.11 20.92
C LEU A 117 -2.57 9.86 20.26
N PRO A 118 -3.27 8.70 20.30
CA PRO A 118 -2.80 7.48 19.66
C PRO A 118 -2.72 7.66 18.15
N THR A 119 -1.52 7.60 17.59
CA THR A 119 -1.21 7.86 16.18
C THR A 119 -1.96 6.94 15.22
N GLY A 120 -2.15 5.66 15.60
CA GLY A 120 -2.82 4.67 14.78
C GLY A 120 -4.25 5.06 14.38
N PRO A 121 -5.15 5.28 15.33
CA PRO A 121 -6.52 5.70 15.04
C PRO A 121 -6.63 6.99 14.24
N ILE A 122 -5.75 7.97 14.46
CA ILE A 122 -5.76 9.23 13.70
C ILE A 122 -5.42 9.00 12.23
N ILE A 123 -4.40 8.21 11.95
CA ILE A 123 -4.05 7.86 10.57
C ILE A 123 -5.22 7.15 9.88
N VAL A 124 -5.90 6.22 10.58
CA VAL A 124 -7.08 5.53 10.04
C VAL A 124 -8.20 6.51 9.71
N LEU A 125 -8.48 7.47 10.59
CA LEU A 125 -9.50 8.50 10.33
C LEU A 125 -9.14 9.39 9.13
N VAL A 126 -7.89 9.82 9.02
CA VAL A 126 -7.41 10.60 7.86
C VAL A 126 -7.53 9.81 6.57
N GLN A 127 -7.19 8.53 6.59
CA GLN A 127 -7.34 7.66 5.43
C GLN A 127 -8.81 7.43 5.05
N ALA A 128 -9.68 7.20 6.03
CA ALA A 128 -11.12 7.07 5.80
C ALA A 128 -11.71 8.34 5.19
N ALA A 129 -11.32 9.52 5.70
CA ALA A 129 -11.71 10.81 5.13
C ALA A 129 -11.21 10.98 3.69
N ALA A 130 -9.98 10.59 3.39
CA ALA A 130 -9.41 10.66 2.04
C ALA A 130 -10.17 9.76 1.05
N VAL A 131 -10.53 8.53 1.45
CA VAL A 131 -11.34 7.63 0.63
C VAL A 131 -12.72 8.23 0.36
N THR A 132 -13.38 8.70 1.41
CA THR A 132 -14.72 9.30 1.31
C THR A 132 -14.70 10.52 0.38
N LEU A 133 -13.72 11.40 0.53
CA LEU A 133 -13.54 12.58 -0.31
C LEU A 133 -13.29 12.20 -1.77
N SER A 134 -12.44 11.18 -2.01
CA SER A 134 -12.16 10.67 -3.36
C SER A 134 -13.43 10.13 -4.04
N LEU A 135 -14.26 9.38 -3.32
CA LEU A 135 -15.50 8.83 -3.86
C LEU A 135 -16.55 9.90 -4.13
N VAL A 136 -16.69 10.88 -3.23
CA VAL A 136 -17.63 11.99 -3.37
C VAL A 136 -17.24 12.88 -4.55
N THR A 137 -15.98 13.23 -4.69
CA THR A 137 -15.51 14.08 -5.81
C THR A 137 -15.71 13.40 -7.16
N ARG A 138 -15.59 12.07 -7.24
CA ARG A 138 -15.92 11.35 -8.47
C ARG A 138 -17.41 11.38 -8.79
N LYS A 139 -18.27 11.23 -7.78
CA LYS A 139 -19.75 11.25 -7.96
C LYS A 139 -20.26 12.61 -8.41
N LEU A 140 -19.55 13.68 -8.08
CA LEU A 140 -19.87 15.06 -8.46
C LEU A 140 -19.34 15.49 -9.84
N ARG A 141 -18.47 14.68 -10.44
CA ARG A 141 -18.05 14.88 -11.84
C ARG A 141 -18.97 14.07 -12.74
N PRO A 142 -19.80 14.74 -13.59
CA PRO A 142 -20.65 14.10 -14.57
C PRO A 142 -19.81 13.39 -15.66
#